data_aad385f7dc27b763338de2dc58d62fb1
#
_entry.id   aad385f7dc27b763338de2dc58d62fb1
#
_cell.length_a   1.000
_cell.length_b   1.000
_cell.length_c   1.000
_cell.angle_alpha   90.00
_cell.angle_beta   90.00
_cell.angle_gamma   90.00
#
_symmetry.space_group_name_H-M   'P 1'
#
loop_
_entity.id
_entity.type
_entity.pdbx_description
1 polymer ?
#
loop_
_entity_poly.entity_id
_entity_poly.type
_entity_poly.pdbx_seq_one_letter_code
_entity_poly.pdbx_strand_id
1 'polypeptide(L)'
;MALVERLRHLLVDDSDHSIARRMAGTAFMIRVVSAGIIYVSQILLARWMGGFEFGVYVYVWTWLVLVAGLAPLGIAYSTQRFIPEYTAAKDRARLRGFITGSRLLSLVLGVAASGAGLVSLLLLGDLIDPHYRAPFLIALACVPAFTLSSAQDGVARSYNWIFVALVPGFVAQPILVLAIIVTQHFEGFKVDATVAMAATAIAIWTTVIVQTIVLQRRLRTRVESGPVRYELGRWFRTALPIFLVDGFYFLLTYTDILVLKAFVDPAQIGIYYAATKTLVVISFIYYALSASFAHRFSEAHFSKRRDRLEAFIRDATRWTFWPSLAAAFVLLALGKPILTLFGEEFAAGYPLLFVLVIGLLARASIGPGERLLIMVGEQRLCALIYASAFVTNLLLCLVMVPRFGLVGAAASTATALVVESTLLFVMTKRRLGLHVFFWGRRAEA
;
A
#
# COMPACT_ATOMS: atom_id res chain seq x y z
N MET A 1 -37.17 -12.70 -2.47
CA MET A 1 -37.16 -13.41 -1.15
C MET A 1 -35.89 -14.23 -0.96
N ALA A 2 -35.52 -15.15 -1.84
CA ALA A 2 -34.31 -16.00 -1.67
C ALA A 2 -32.96 -15.26 -1.49
N LEU A 3 -32.77 -14.09 -2.08
CA LEU A 3 -31.55 -13.29 -1.92
C LEU A 3 -31.47 -12.60 -0.54
N VAL A 4 -32.61 -12.13 -0.05
CA VAL A 4 -32.73 -11.47 1.27
C VAL A 4 -32.58 -12.51 2.40
N GLU A 5 -33.11 -13.70 2.22
CA GLU A 5 -32.92 -14.81 3.17
C GLU A 5 -31.49 -15.33 3.19
N ARG A 6 -30.84 -15.45 2.04
CA ARG A 6 -29.41 -15.78 1.95
C ARG A 6 -28.54 -14.71 2.60
N LEU A 7 -28.87 -13.43 2.41
CA LEU A 7 -28.18 -12.32 3.08
C LEU A 7 -28.41 -12.32 4.59
N ARG A 8 -29.64 -12.68 5.04
CA ARG A 8 -29.99 -12.79 6.47
C ARG A 8 -29.27 -13.96 7.13
N HIS A 9 -29.19 -15.13 6.47
CA HIS A 9 -28.40 -16.28 6.95
C HIS A 9 -26.90 -15.95 7.03
N LEU A 10 -26.34 -15.22 6.05
CA LEU A 10 -24.97 -14.75 6.06
C LEU A 10 -24.67 -13.72 7.17
N LEU A 11 -25.70 -13.04 7.68
CA LEU A 11 -25.57 -12.03 8.74
C LEU A 11 -25.78 -12.59 10.17
N VAL A 12 -26.38 -13.76 10.33
CA VAL A 12 -26.80 -14.31 11.63
C VAL A 12 -26.00 -15.56 12.04
N ASP A 13 -25.26 -16.18 11.09
CA ASP A 13 -24.47 -17.38 11.40
C ASP A 13 -23.16 -16.99 12.12
N ASP A 14 -22.97 -17.44 13.37
CA ASP A 14 -21.81 -17.16 14.24
C ASP A 14 -20.66 -18.16 14.09
N SER A 15 -20.63 -18.93 12.99
CA SER A 15 -19.47 -19.77 12.68
C SER A 15 -18.22 -18.92 12.41
N ASP A 16 -17.05 -19.40 12.81
CA ASP A 16 -15.75 -18.72 12.56
C ASP A 16 -15.55 -18.35 11.08
N HIS A 17 -16.09 -19.16 10.17
CA HIS A 17 -16.08 -18.90 8.73
C HIS A 17 -16.97 -17.72 8.31
N SER A 18 -18.11 -17.51 8.95
CA SER A 18 -19.01 -16.41 8.64
C SER A 18 -18.46 -15.10 9.19
N ILE A 19 -17.86 -15.12 10.38
CA ILE A 19 -17.18 -13.97 11.00
C ILE A 19 -15.99 -13.54 10.10
N ALA A 20 -15.14 -14.46 9.70
CA ALA A 20 -14.01 -14.16 8.80
C ALA A 20 -14.46 -13.55 7.46
N ARG A 21 -15.57 -14.06 6.89
CA ARG A 21 -16.13 -13.56 5.63
C ARG A 21 -16.71 -12.16 5.78
N ARG A 22 -17.44 -11.87 6.87
CA ARG A 22 -17.95 -10.52 7.18
C ARG A 22 -16.81 -9.53 7.35
N MET A 23 -15.77 -9.93 8.07
CA MET A 23 -14.58 -9.07 8.29
C MET A 23 -13.85 -8.76 6.99
N ALA A 24 -13.65 -9.76 6.14
CA ALA A 24 -13.05 -9.56 4.83
C ALA A 24 -13.91 -8.65 3.94
N GLY A 25 -15.23 -8.83 3.93
CA GLY A 25 -16.17 -7.97 3.23
C GLY A 25 -16.16 -6.53 3.73
N THR A 26 -16.18 -6.35 5.07
CA THR A 26 -16.09 -5.02 5.69
C THR A 26 -14.77 -4.32 5.36
N ALA A 27 -13.65 -5.04 5.46
CA ALA A 27 -12.34 -4.50 5.11
C ALA A 27 -12.26 -4.10 3.62
N PHE A 28 -12.86 -4.91 2.74
CA PHE A 28 -12.96 -4.60 1.31
C PHE A 28 -13.80 -3.35 1.06
N MET A 29 -15.00 -3.26 1.65
CA MET A 29 -15.87 -2.08 1.51
C MET A 29 -15.19 -0.80 2.01
N ILE A 30 -14.53 -0.85 3.18
CA ILE A 30 -13.76 0.29 3.70
C ILE A 30 -12.70 0.71 2.69
N ARG A 31 -11.98 -0.21 2.08
CA ARG A 31 -10.95 0.09 1.09
C ARG A 31 -11.50 0.67 -0.22
N VAL A 32 -12.64 0.16 -0.71
CA VAL A 32 -13.28 0.70 -1.92
C VAL A 32 -13.76 2.13 -1.68
N VAL A 33 -14.47 2.35 -0.57
CA VAL A 33 -14.95 3.70 -0.20
C VAL A 33 -13.77 4.64 0.01
N SER A 34 -12.73 4.20 0.71
CA SER A 34 -11.53 5.02 0.94
C SER A 34 -10.80 5.37 -0.35
N ALA A 35 -10.74 4.45 -1.30
CA ALA A 35 -10.12 4.74 -2.59
C ALA A 35 -10.86 5.84 -3.34
N GLY A 36 -12.20 5.81 -3.32
CA GLY A 36 -13.02 6.88 -3.89
C GLY A 36 -12.76 8.23 -3.20
N ILE A 37 -12.74 8.25 -1.86
CA ILE A 37 -12.46 9.46 -1.08
C ILE A 37 -11.06 9.99 -1.40
N ILE A 38 -10.03 9.14 -1.38
CA ILE A 38 -8.66 9.54 -1.70
C ILE A 38 -8.57 10.07 -3.13
N TYR A 39 -9.20 9.40 -4.08
CA TYR A 39 -9.15 9.81 -5.48
C TYR A 39 -9.81 11.19 -5.70
N VAL A 40 -11.00 11.41 -5.14
CA VAL A 40 -11.68 12.71 -5.16
C VAL A 40 -10.84 13.78 -4.46
N SER A 41 -10.24 13.47 -3.32
CA SER A 41 -9.33 14.40 -2.60
C SER A 41 -8.15 14.79 -3.48
N GLN A 42 -7.54 13.85 -4.21
CA GLN A 42 -6.42 14.14 -5.11
C GLN A 42 -6.85 15.03 -6.30
N ILE A 43 -8.03 14.81 -6.87
CA ILE A 43 -8.59 15.67 -7.92
C ILE A 43 -8.74 17.11 -7.41
N LEU A 44 -9.37 17.31 -6.25
CA LEU A 44 -9.60 18.62 -5.69
C LEU A 44 -8.29 19.34 -5.32
N LEU A 45 -7.36 18.61 -4.70
CA LEU A 45 -6.02 19.12 -4.39
C LEU A 45 -5.31 19.58 -5.67
N ALA A 46 -5.23 18.74 -6.69
CA ALA A 46 -4.57 19.08 -7.96
C ALA A 46 -5.20 20.31 -8.61
N ARG A 47 -6.53 20.37 -8.62
CA ARG A 47 -7.28 21.47 -9.25
C ARG A 47 -7.13 22.82 -8.55
N TRP A 48 -7.04 22.83 -7.22
CA TRP A 48 -6.91 24.05 -6.43
C TRP A 48 -5.47 24.51 -6.25
N MET A 49 -4.52 23.56 -6.24
CA MET A 49 -3.10 23.87 -6.12
C MET A 49 -2.44 24.22 -7.47
N GLY A 50 -2.93 23.64 -8.57
CA GLY A 50 -2.25 23.62 -9.87
C GLY A 50 -1.12 22.60 -9.90
N GLY A 51 -0.63 22.28 -11.13
CA GLY A 51 0.31 21.20 -11.35
C GLY A 51 1.62 21.34 -10.60
N PHE A 52 2.18 22.55 -10.49
CA PHE A 52 3.46 22.76 -9.82
C PHE A 52 3.38 22.44 -8.32
N GLU A 53 2.48 23.10 -7.60
CA GLU A 53 2.33 22.90 -6.15
C GLU A 53 1.86 21.48 -5.82
N PHE A 54 0.98 20.91 -6.65
CA PHE A 54 0.56 19.53 -6.50
C PHE A 54 1.72 18.56 -6.70
N GLY A 55 2.61 18.82 -7.66
CA GLY A 55 3.81 18.02 -7.89
C GLY A 55 4.81 18.08 -6.71
N VAL A 56 5.00 19.28 -6.12
CA VAL A 56 5.80 19.44 -4.89
C VAL A 56 5.20 18.61 -3.75
N TYR A 57 3.88 18.76 -3.51
CA TYR A 57 3.16 18.01 -2.48
C TYR A 57 3.31 16.49 -2.66
N VAL A 58 3.08 15.99 -3.88
CA VAL A 58 3.16 14.56 -4.22
C VAL A 58 4.57 14.00 -3.98
N TYR A 59 5.59 14.74 -4.37
CA TYR A 59 6.98 14.33 -4.16
C TYR A 59 7.32 14.22 -2.67
N VAL A 60 6.97 15.22 -1.89
CA VAL A 60 7.19 15.22 -0.44
C VAL A 60 6.36 14.14 0.26
N TRP A 61 5.09 13.97 -0.14
CA TRP A 61 4.24 12.86 0.32
C TRP A 61 4.85 11.50 0.03
N THR A 62 5.44 11.33 -1.15
CA THR A 62 6.11 10.08 -1.54
C THR A 62 7.28 9.77 -0.60
N TRP A 63 8.10 10.77 -0.27
CA TRP A 63 9.16 10.61 0.72
C TRP A 63 8.63 10.28 2.11
N LEU A 64 7.58 10.95 2.57
CA LEU A 64 6.94 10.66 3.86
C LEU A 64 6.51 9.18 3.92
N VAL A 65 5.76 8.72 2.92
CA VAL A 65 5.24 7.34 2.89
C VAL A 65 6.39 6.32 2.82
N LEU A 66 7.41 6.58 2.02
CA LEU A 66 8.56 5.70 1.86
C LEU A 66 9.35 5.59 3.19
N VAL A 67 9.75 6.73 3.76
CA VAL A 67 10.52 6.75 5.02
C VAL A 67 9.71 6.14 6.16
N ALA A 68 8.45 6.53 6.31
CA ALA A 68 7.60 6.00 7.37
C ALA A 68 7.22 4.53 7.18
N GLY A 69 7.17 4.03 5.94
CA GLY A 69 6.96 2.61 5.63
C GLY A 69 8.19 1.74 5.92
N LEU A 70 9.39 2.29 5.68
CA LEU A 70 10.65 1.56 5.89
C LEU A 70 11.17 1.66 7.33
N ALA A 71 10.98 2.79 8.01
CA ALA A 71 11.55 3.05 9.34
C ALA A 71 11.22 1.97 10.39
N PRO A 72 10.00 1.37 10.48
CA PRO A 72 9.69 0.34 11.47
C PRO A 72 10.39 -1.00 11.24
N LEU A 73 11.19 -1.18 10.19
CA LEU A 73 11.95 -2.40 9.87
C LEU A 73 11.10 -3.69 9.95
N GLY A 74 9.86 -3.64 9.50
CA GLY A 74 8.93 -4.77 9.47
C GLY A 74 8.26 -5.12 10.81
N ILE A 75 8.57 -4.42 11.90
CA ILE A 75 7.97 -4.69 13.23
C ILE A 75 6.45 -4.55 13.20
N ALA A 76 5.92 -3.55 12.49
CA ALA A 76 4.48 -3.35 12.35
C ALA A 76 3.77 -4.57 11.72
N TYR A 77 4.38 -5.21 10.73
CA TYR A 77 3.82 -6.41 10.08
C TYR A 77 3.96 -7.67 10.93
N SER A 78 4.99 -7.76 11.76
CA SER A 78 5.23 -8.90 12.64
C SER A 78 4.20 -9.05 13.78
N THR A 79 3.37 -8.02 14.03
CA THR A 79 2.27 -8.04 15.00
C THR A 79 1.30 -9.19 14.74
N GLN A 80 0.96 -9.44 13.49
CA GLN A 80 0.03 -10.49 13.07
C GLN A 80 0.58 -11.91 13.30
N ARG A 81 1.88 -12.04 13.58
CA ARG A 81 2.51 -13.30 13.96
C ARG A 81 2.64 -13.44 15.47
N PHE A 82 3.27 -12.46 16.13
CA PHE A 82 3.61 -12.58 17.56
C PHE A 82 2.41 -12.48 18.49
N ILE A 83 1.41 -11.65 18.19
CA ILE A 83 0.23 -11.51 19.05
C ILE A 83 -0.56 -12.82 19.12
N PRO A 84 -0.93 -13.49 18.02
CA PRO A 84 -1.55 -14.82 18.08
C PRO A 84 -0.66 -15.88 18.73
N GLU A 85 0.65 -15.89 18.44
CA GLU A 85 1.61 -16.84 18.98
C GLU A 85 1.66 -16.76 20.53
N TYR A 86 1.85 -15.55 21.08
CA TYR A 86 1.91 -15.37 22.54
C TYR A 86 0.55 -15.57 23.22
N THR A 87 -0.54 -15.27 22.52
CA THR A 87 -1.91 -15.52 23.00
C THR A 87 -2.17 -17.02 23.09
N ALA A 88 -1.84 -17.80 22.07
CA ALA A 88 -1.98 -19.25 22.07
C ALA A 88 -1.10 -19.93 23.12
N ALA A 89 0.14 -19.42 23.32
CA ALA A 89 1.05 -19.89 24.36
C ALA A 89 0.65 -19.45 25.77
N LYS A 90 -0.39 -18.63 25.94
CA LYS A 90 -0.83 -18.01 27.21
C LYS A 90 0.29 -17.24 27.92
N ASP A 91 1.32 -16.77 27.19
CA ASP A 91 2.44 -15.99 27.73
C ASP A 91 2.07 -14.50 27.75
N ARG A 92 1.38 -14.12 28.81
CA ARG A 92 0.87 -12.76 28.99
C ARG A 92 2.00 -11.72 29.14
N ALA A 93 3.16 -12.11 29.67
CA ALA A 93 4.29 -11.19 29.85
C ALA A 93 4.94 -10.82 28.50
N ARG A 94 5.15 -11.80 27.62
CA ARG A 94 5.63 -11.56 26.25
C ARG A 94 4.61 -10.85 25.41
N LEU A 95 3.33 -11.20 25.53
CA LEU A 95 2.24 -10.51 24.81
C LEU A 95 2.22 -9.02 25.12
N ARG A 96 2.24 -8.64 26.40
CA ARG A 96 2.32 -7.23 26.84
C ARG A 96 3.59 -6.55 26.34
N GLY A 97 4.72 -7.26 26.47
CA GLY A 97 6.02 -6.79 25.97
C GLY A 97 5.97 -6.45 24.49
N PHE A 98 5.39 -7.34 23.70
CA PHE A 98 5.31 -7.14 22.25
C PHE A 98 4.35 -6.01 21.86
N ILE A 99 3.13 -5.93 22.44
CA ILE A 99 2.17 -4.88 22.14
C ILE A 99 2.74 -3.49 22.48
N THR A 100 3.37 -3.34 23.63
CA THR A 100 3.97 -2.06 24.05
C THR A 100 5.26 -1.79 23.28
N GLY A 101 6.12 -2.81 23.16
CA GLY A 101 7.42 -2.72 22.52
C GLY A 101 7.33 -2.43 21.03
N SER A 102 6.43 -3.06 20.30
CA SER A 102 6.26 -2.80 18.86
C SER A 102 5.81 -1.35 18.56
N ARG A 103 4.92 -0.80 19.41
CA ARG A 103 4.45 0.60 19.29
C ARG A 103 5.56 1.59 19.64
N LEU A 104 6.24 1.36 20.77
CA LEU A 104 7.35 2.23 21.21
C LEU A 104 8.51 2.18 20.23
N LEU A 105 8.89 0.99 19.77
CA LEU A 105 9.98 0.82 18.81
C LEU A 105 9.68 1.48 17.47
N SER A 106 8.44 1.33 16.94
CA SER A 106 8.04 2.02 15.72
C SER A 106 8.08 3.54 15.88
N LEU A 107 7.65 4.07 17.04
CA LEU A 107 7.75 5.50 17.34
C LEU A 107 9.21 5.97 17.41
N VAL A 108 10.07 5.26 18.15
CA VAL A 108 11.49 5.60 18.31
C VAL A 108 12.22 5.55 16.97
N LEU A 109 12.00 4.51 16.18
CA LEU A 109 12.57 4.41 14.83
C LEU A 109 12.04 5.50 13.88
N GLY A 110 10.78 5.87 14.02
CA GLY A 110 10.20 6.99 13.30
C GLY A 110 10.83 8.33 13.69
N VAL A 111 11.05 8.57 14.99
CA VAL A 111 11.75 9.77 15.47
C VAL A 111 13.21 9.79 14.99
N ALA A 112 13.90 8.65 15.05
CA ALA A 112 15.27 8.54 14.54
C ALA A 112 15.35 8.82 13.03
N ALA A 113 14.42 8.25 12.23
CA ALA A 113 14.34 8.51 10.80
C ALA A 113 14.02 9.97 10.48
N SER A 114 13.10 10.58 11.25
CA SER A 114 12.77 12.01 11.16
C SER A 114 13.98 12.88 11.51
N GLY A 115 14.71 12.56 12.58
CA GLY A 115 15.94 13.25 12.98
C GLY A 115 17.03 13.16 11.91
N ALA A 116 17.25 11.96 11.35
CA ALA A 116 18.19 11.77 10.24
C ALA A 116 17.79 12.58 9.00
N GLY A 117 16.49 12.60 8.66
CA GLY A 117 15.96 13.44 7.58
C GLY A 117 16.15 14.93 7.83
N LEU A 118 15.95 15.38 9.08
CA LEU A 118 16.19 16.80 9.46
C LEU A 118 17.66 17.17 9.34
N VAL A 119 18.58 16.31 9.82
CA VAL A 119 20.02 16.53 9.68
C VAL A 119 20.40 16.59 8.19
N SER A 120 19.85 15.66 7.36
CA SER A 120 20.08 15.69 5.91
C SER A 120 19.58 16.99 5.28
N LEU A 121 18.40 17.47 5.69
CA LEU A 121 17.83 18.72 5.20
C LEU A 121 18.68 19.93 5.60
N LEU A 122 19.24 19.94 6.80
CA LEU A 122 20.12 21.02 7.27
C LEU A 122 21.48 21.02 6.56
N LEU A 123 22.06 19.85 6.33
CA LEU A 123 23.36 19.71 5.66
C LEU A 123 23.30 19.96 4.15
N LEU A 124 22.20 19.56 3.52
CA LEU A 124 21.99 19.64 2.07
C LEU A 124 21.05 20.79 1.69
N GLY A 125 20.69 21.64 2.64
CA GLY A 125 19.64 22.64 2.47
C GLY A 125 19.88 23.62 1.31
N ASP A 126 21.12 23.95 1.02
CA ASP A 126 21.47 24.84 -0.10
C ASP A 126 21.29 24.19 -1.48
N LEU A 127 21.29 22.84 -1.53
CA LEU A 127 21.02 22.05 -2.74
C LEU A 127 19.54 21.79 -2.96
N ILE A 128 18.70 22.05 -1.93
CA ILE A 128 17.26 21.79 -1.99
C ILE A 128 16.55 23.07 -2.37
N ASP A 129 15.74 23.02 -3.42
CA ASP A 129 14.89 24.11 -3.87
C ASP A 129 14.04 24.63 -2.69
N PRO A 130 14.00 25.95 -2.43
CA PRO A 130 13.26 26.54 -1.33
C PRO A 130 11.79 26.14 -1.22
N HIS A 131 11.12 25.87 -2.34
CA HIS A 131 9.72 25.41 -2.37
C HIS A 131 9.50 24.06 -1.67
N TYR A 132 10.53 23.21 -1.56
CA TYR A 132 10.43 21.93 -0.89
C TYR A 132 10.77 21.97 0.60
N ARG A 133 11.48 23.00 1.08
CA ARG A 133 12.00 23.03 2.47
C ARG A 133 10.89 22.98 3.51
N ALA A 134 9.89 23.86 3.43
CA ALA A 134 8.78 23.89 4.38
C ALA A 134 7.91 22.63 4.31
N PRO A 135 7.46 22.13 3.13
CA PRO A 135 6.77 20.85 3.03
C PRO A 135 7.55 19.68 3.62
N PHE A 136 8.88 19.59 3.38
CA PHE A 136 9.71 18.52 3.95
C PHE A 136 9.81 18.59 5.46
N LEU A 137 9.97 19.77 6.06
CA LEU A 137 10.00 19.92 7.52
C LEU A 137 8.69 19.40 8.16
N ILE A 138 7.56 19.75 7.56
CA ILE A 138 6.25 19.27 8.02
C ILE A 138 6.12 17.76 7.83
N ALA A 139 6.56 17.23 6.69
CA ALA A 139 6.53 15.79 6.42
C ALA A 139 7.40 15.01 7.42
N LEU A 140 8.60 15.49 7.75
CA LEU A 140 9.46 14.87 8.75
C LEU A 140 8.78 14.82 10.13
N ALA A 141 8.05 15.86 10.52
CA ALA A 141 7.26 15.85 11.75
C ALA A 141 6.12 14.81 11.74
N CYS A 142 5.67 14.37 10.56
CA CYS A 142 4.64 13.33 10.42
C CYS A 142 5.18 11.90 10.52
N VAL A 143 6.47 11.67 10.23
CA VAL A 143 7.07 10.31 10.19
C VAL A 143 6.83 9.54 11.50
N PRO A 144 7.06 10.08 12.71
CA PRO A 144 6.84 9.34 13.95
C PRO A 144 5.37 8.94 14.17
N ALA A 145 4.45 9.80 13.81
CA ALA A 145 3.02 9.52 13.92
C ALA A 145 2.61 8.42 12.93
N PHE A 146 3.08 8.47 11.70
CA PHE A 146 2.77 7.49 10.67
C PHE A 146 3.32 6.09 11.00
N THR A 147 4.56 6.02 11.53
CA THR A 147 5.17 4.75 11.97
C THR A 147 4.41 4.15 13.17
N LEU A 148 3.99 4.99 14.13
CA LEU A 148 3.16 4.57 15.26
C LEU A 148 1.80 4.04 14.78
N SER A 149 1.14 4.74 13.84
CA SER A 149 -0.12 4.28 13.23
C SER A 149 0.02 2.90 12.60
N SER A 150 1.10 2.66 11.84
CA SER A 150 1.36 1.35 11.21
C SER A 150 1.46 0.22 12.24
N ALA A 151 2.12 0.44 13.37
CA ALA A 151 2.19 -0.55 14.46
C ALA A 151 0.82 -0.76 15.13
N GLN A 152 0.05 0.31 15.35
CA GLN A 152 -1.30 0.24 15.91
C GLN A 152 -2.28 -0.51 14.98
N ASP A 153 -2.16 -0.27 13.67
CA ASP A 153 -2.91 -1.02 12.64
C ASP A 153 -2.63 -2.52 12.74
N GLY A 154 -1.38 -2.89 12.83
CA GLY A 154 -0.97 -4.29 12.97
C GLY A 154 -1.53 -4.93 14.24
N VAL A 155 -1.45 -4.23 15.39
CA VAL A 155 -2.05 -4.69 16.66
C VAL A 155 -3.56 -4.83 16.53
N ALA A 156 -4.26 -3.83 15.98
CA ALA A 156 -5.71 -3.86 15.82
C ALA A 156 -6.17 -5.00 14.90
N ARG A 157 -5.46 -5.26 13.80
CA ARG A 157 -5.72 -6.40 12.89
C ARG A 157 -5.54 -7.74 13.59
N SER A 158 -4.54 -7.87 14.46
CA SER A 158 -4.29 -9.10 15.21
C SER A 158 -5.43 -9.45 16.18
N TYR A 159 -6.20 -8.46 16.63
CA TYR A 159 -7.41 -8.62 17.44
C TYR A 159 -8.71 -8.57 16.62
N ASN A 160 -8.62 -8.57 15.30
CA ASN A 160 -9.77 -8.46 14.40
C ASN A 160 -10.58 -7.15 14.56
N TRP A 161 -9.97 -6.08 15.07
CA TRP A 161 -10.61 -4.77 15.19
C TRP A 161 -10.43 -3.95 13.90
N ILE A 162 -11.10 -4.41 12.84
CA ILE A 162 -10.94 -3.91 11.47
C ILE A 162 -11.20 -2.39 11.37
N PHE A 163 -12.22 -1.88 12.06
CA PHE A 163 -12.51 -0.44 12.07
C PHE A 163 -11.39 0.38 12.72
N VAL A 164 -10.80 -0.10 13.82
CA VAL A 164 -9.70 0.58 14.50
C VAL A 164 -8.43 0.56 13.65
N ALA A 165 -8.24 -0.50 12.86
CA ALA A 165 -7.11 -0.63 11.96
C ALA A 165 -7.25 0.23 10.69
N LEU A 166 -8.42 0.23 10.05
CA LEU A 166 -8.54 0.78 8.71
C LEU A 166 -9.13 2.20 8.66
N VAL A 167 -10.12 2.50 9.51
CA VAL A 167 -10.83 3.79 9.42
C VAL A 167 -9.92 5.00 9.64
N PRO A 168 -9.00 5.02 10.63
CA PRO A 168 -8.15 6.19 10.87
C PRO A 168 -7.35 6.61 9.65
N GLY A 169 -6.55 5.69 9.08
CA GLY A 169 -5.65 6.00 7.97
C GLY A 169 -6.34 6.06 6.60
N PHE A 170 -7.35 5.20 6.36
CA PHE A 170 -7.96 5.09 5.04
C PHE A 170 -9.19 5.97 4.81
N VAL A 171 -9.91 6.34 5.88
CA VAL A 171 -11.16 7.11 5.77
C VAL A 171 -11.04 8.46 6.48
N ALA A 172 -10.71 8.47 7.79
CA ALA A 172 -10.73 9.67 8.58
C ALA A 172 -9.63 10.67 8.14
N GLN A 173 -8.42 10.20 7.91
CA GLN A 173 -7.31 11.05 7.48
C GLN A 173 -7.59 11.75 6.14
N PRO A 174 -7.98 11.08 5.03
CA PRO A 174 -8.30 11.76 3.79
C PRO A 174 -9.49 12.74 3.90
N ILE A 175 -10.52 12.40 4.70
CA ILE A 175 -11.65 13.30 4.94
C ILE A 175 -11.19 14.54 5.68
N LEU A 176 -10.36 14.42 6.71
CA LEU A 176 -9.83 15.56 7.46
C LEU A 176 -8.95 16.46 6.59
N VAL A 177 -8.07 15.87 5.79
CA VAL A 177 -7.27 16.63 4.81
C VAL A 177 -8.20 17.42 3.89
N LEU A 178 -9.18 16.74 3.29
CA LEU A 178 -10.12 17.36 2.39
C LEU A 178 -10.92 18.48 3.08
N ALA A 179 -11.42 18.24 4.29
CA ALA A 179 -12.19 19.24 5.04
C ALA A 179 -11.36 20.51 5.32
N ILE A 180 -10.10 20.36 5.75
CA ILE A 180 -9.21 21.48 6.01
C ILE A 180 -8.95 22.26 4.70
N ILE A 181 -8.63 21.57 3.61
CA ILE A 181 -8.34 22.20 2.32
C ILE A 181 -9.57 22.91 1.74
N VAL A 182 -10.75 22.29 1.85
CA VAL A 182 -12.02 22.91 1.45
C VAL A 182 -12.25 24.21 2.22
N THR A 183 -12.09 24.19 3.54
CA THR A 183 -12.24 25.39 4.38
C THR A 183 -11.28 26.50 3.95
N GLN A 184 -9.98 26.18 3.79
CA GLN A 184 -8.96 27.14 3.34
C GLN A 184 -9.30 27.75 1.98
N HIS A 185 -9.74 26.92 1.04
CA HIS A 185 -10.11 27.38 -0.31
C HIS A 185 -11.31 28.36 -0.28
N PHE A 186 -12.36 28.02 0.49
CA PHE A 186 -13.55 28.89 0.59
C PHE A 186 -13.32 30.18 1.39
N GLU A 187 -12.35 30.21 2.31
CA GLU A 187 -11.89 31.39 3.00
C GLU A 187 -11.01 32.30 2.11
N GLY A 188 -10.72 31.88 0.88
CA GLY A 188 -9.93 32.64 -0.09
C GLY A 188 -8.41 32.54 0.10
N PHE A 189 -7.93 31.62 0.94
CA PHE A 189 -6.50 31.37 1.08
C PHE A 189 -5.95 30.58 -0.10
N LYS A 190 -4.73 30.91 -0.50
CA LYS A 190 -4.02 30.13 -1.52
C LYS A 190 -3.65 28.77 -0.96
N VAL A 191 -4.06 27.71 -1.65
CA VAL A 191 -3.68 26.33 -1.32
C VAL A 191 -2.38 25.99 -2.06
N ASP A 192 -1.26 25.98 -1.37
CA ASP A 192 0.04 25.55 -1.85
C ASP A 192 0.47 24.19 -1.24
N ALA A 193 1.64 23.70 -1.61
CA ALA A 193 2.18 22.44 -1.10
C ALA A 193 2.40 22.46 0.41
N THR A 194 2.74 23.60 0.99
CA THR A 194 2.98 23.78 2.43
C THR A 194 1.67 23.66 3.20
N VAL A 195 0.62 24.35 2.74
CA VAL A 195 -0.73 24.28 3.33
C VAL A 195 -1.30 22.88 3.23
N ALA A 196 -1.15 22.22 2.08
CA ALA A 196 -1.62 20.84 1.88
C ALA A 196 -0.86 19.85 2.79
N MET A 197 0.46 20.04 2.96
CA MET A 197 1.25 19.19 3.86
C MET A 197 0.92 19.49 5.34
N ALA A 198 0.63 20.75 5.72
CA ALA A 198 0.18 21.09 7.06
C ALA A 198 -1.19 20.48 7.37
N ALA A 199 -2.15 20.54 6.44
CA ALA A 199 -3.43 19.85 6.56
C ALA A 199 -3.26 18.33 6.74
N THR A 200 -2.34 17.75 5.99
CA THR A 200 -1.97 16.33 6.10
C THR A 200 -1.38 16.02 7.47
N ALA A 201 -0.50 16.86 8.01
CA ALA A 201 0.08 16.71 9.33
C ALA A 201 -0.98 16.75 10.44
N ILE A 202 -1.87 17.74 10.40
CA ILE A 202 -2.99 17.85 11.35
C ILE A 202 -3.85 16.57 11.28
N ALA A 203 -4.19 16.10 10.09
CA ALA A 203 -5.00 14.91 9.91
C ALA A 203 -4.30 13.66 10.45
N ILE A 204 -3.00 13.45 10.16
CA ILE A 204 -2.21 12.30 10.65
C ILE A 204 -2.16 12.32 12.17
N TRP A 205 -1.76 13.41 12.79
CA TRP A 205 -1.64 13.49 14.25
C TRP A 205 -2.98 13.32 14.94
N THR A 206 -4.05 13.94 14.44
CA THR A 206 -5.40 13.79 14.98
C THR A 206 -5.85 12.34 14.93
N THR A 207 -5.72 11.68 13.78
CA THR A 207 -6.15 10.29 13.60
C THR A 207 -5.32 9.33 14.45
N VAL A 208 -4.01 9.53 14.57
CA VAL A 208 -3.13 8.68 15.40
C VAL A 208 -3.42 8.85 16.88
N ILE A 209 -3.67 10.07 17.36
CA ILE A 209 -4.05 10.32 18.77
C ILE A 209 -5.37 9.60 19.08
N VAL A 210 -6.40 9.79 18.23
CA VAL A 210 -7.70 9.11 18.41
C VAL A 210 -7.54 7.60 18.37
N GLN A 211 -6.79 7.07 17.39
CA GLN A 211 -6.50 5.64 17.28
C GLN A 211 -5.79 5.11 18.54
N THR A 212 -4.82 5.85 19.05
CA THR A 212 -4.10 5.48 20.28
C THR A 212 -5.04 5.36 21.47
N ILE A 213 -5.93 6.34 21.66
CA ILE A 213 -6.90 6.36 22.75
C ILE A 213 -7.86 5.17 22.62
N VAL A 214 -8.45 4.97 21.44
CA VAL A 214 -9.41 3.89 21.19
C VAL A 214 -8.74 2.52 21.36
N LEU A 215 -7.55 2.33 20.78
CA LEU A 215 -6.80 1.10 20.90
C LEU A 215 -6.44 0.79 22.35
N GLN A 216 -5.96 1.79 23.10
CA GLN A 216 -5.58 1.62 24.51
C GLN A 216 -6.78 1.25 25.39
N ARG A 217 -7.95 1.89 25.16
CA ARG A 217 -9.19 1.53 25.88
C ARG A 217 -9.58 0.08 25.61
N ARG A 218 -9.50 -0.38 24.36
CA ARG A 218 -9.83 -1.77 23.99
C ARG A 218 -8.81 -2.78 24.53
N LEU A 219 -7.52 -2.43 24.53
CA LEU A 219 -6.48 -3.30 25.06
C LEU A 219 -6.60 -3.50 26.58
N ARG A 220 -6.98 -2.47 27.32
CA ARG A 220 -7.22 -2.57 28.79
C ARG A 220 -8.27 -3.59 29.17
N THR A 221 -9.26 -3.84 28.30
CA THR A 221 -10.31 -4.86 28.55
C THR A 221 -9.91 -6.27 28.11
N ARG A 222 -8.84 -6.42 27.33
CA ARG A 222 -8.42 -7.71 26.76
C ARG A 222 -7.08 -8.22 27.33
N VAL A 223 -6.23 -7.32 27.75
CA VAL A 223 -4.87 -7.63 28.23
C VAL A 223 -4.75 -7.12 29.66
N GLU A 224 -4.75 -8.04 30.61
CA GLU A 224 -4.59 -7.73 32.03
C GLU A 224 -3.24 -7.06 32.30
N SER A 225 -3.18 -6.16 33.30
CA SER A 225 -1.94 -5.53 33.75
C SER A 225 -0.99 -6.56 34.39
N GLY A 226 0.30 -6.34 34.28
CA GLY A 226 1.30 -7.23 34.88
C GLY A 226 2.71 -7.08 34.29
N PRO A 227 3.63 -7.97 34.58
CA PRO A 227 5.01 -7.90 34.12
C PRO A 227 5.13 -7.91 32.60
N VAL A 228 6.15 -7.25 32.09
CA VAL A 228 6.44 -7.08 30.67
C VAL A 228 7.77 -7.75 30.35
N ARG A 229 7.81 -8.55 29.27
CA ARG A 229 9.05 -9.18 28.80
C ARG A 229 9.29 -8.83 27.35
N TYR A 230 10.45 -8.23 27.07
CA TYR A 230 10.87 -7.84 25.72
C TYR A 230 11.80 -8.89 25.10
N GLU A 231 11.63 -9.18 23.82
CA GLU A 231 12.46 -10.12 23.04
C GLU A 231 12.91 -9.47 21.72
N LEU A 232 13.54 -8.30 21.80
CA LEU A 232 13.88 -7.46 20.63
C LEU A 232 14.64 -8.25 19.53
N GLY A 233 15.66 -9.03 19.93
CA GLY A 233 16.45 -9.82 18.96
C GLY A 233 15.61 -10.84 18.19
N ARG A 234 14.63 -11.47 18.85
CA ARG A 234 13.69 -12.40 18.20
C ARG A 234 12.76 -11.66 17.25
N TRP A 235 12.26 -10.51 17.67
CA TRP A 235 11.34 -9.70 16.85
C TRP A 235 12.01 -9.22 15.58
N PHE A 236 13.21 -8.64 15.66
CA PHE A 236 13.96 -8.19 14.50
C PHE A 236 14.33 -9.33 13.54
N ARG A 237 14.80 -10.48 14.08
CA ARG A 237 15.12 -11.65 13.24
C ARG A 237 13.92 -12.15 12.46
N THR A 238 12.71 -12.03 13.01
CA THR A 238 11.47 -12.42 12.35
C THR A 238 10.94 -11.33 11.42
N ALA A 239 11.06 -10.07 11.81
CA ALA A 239 10.57 -8.93 11.03
C ALA A 239 11.41 -8.67 9.78
N LEU A 240 12.74 -8.91 9.83
CA LEU A 240 13.65 -8.57 8.73
C LEU A 240 13.31 -9.25 7.39
N PRO A 241 13.00 -10.55 7.31
CA PRO A 241 12.56 -11.14 6.04
C PRO A 241 11.27 -10.54 5.49
N ILE A 242 10.32 -10.19 6.35
CA ILE A 242 9.07 -9.53 5.96
C ILE A 242 9.37 -8.13 5.44
N PHE A 243 10.23 -7.39 6.16
CA PHE A 243 10.69 -6.07 5.77
C PHE A 243 11.35 -6.05 4.38
N LEU A 244 12.15 -7.06 4.04
CA LEU A 244 12.80 -7.12 2.73
C LEU A 244 11.79 -7.28 1.60
N VAL A 245 10.74 -8.08 1.78
CA VAL A 245 9.67 -8.23 0.78
C VAL A 245 8.92 -6.90 0.61
N ASP A 246 8.38 -6.36 1.70
CA ASP A 246 7.59 -5.13 1.66
C ASP A 246 8.45 -3.91 1.30
N GLY A 247 9.70 -3.85 1.78
CA GLY A 247 10.63 -2.77 1.50
C GLY A 247 10.98 -2.66 0.01
N PHE A 248 11.32 -3.77 -0.64
CA PHE A 248 11.58 -3.75 -2.09
C PHE A 248 10.32 -3.45 -2.89
N TYR A 249 9.15 -3.90 -2.42
CA TYR A 249 7.88 -3.52 -3.02
C TYR A 249 7.59 -2.01 -2.89
N PHE A 250 7.85 -1.40 -1.73
CA PHE A 250 7.75 0.05 -1.55
C PHE A 250 8.71 0.80 -2.47
N LEU A 251 9.98 0.38 -2.50
CA LEU A 251 10.97 0.99 -3.39
C LEU A 251 10.53 0.88 -4.85
N LEU A 252 10.10 -0.30 -5.32
CA LEU A 252 9.58 -0.48 -6.67
C LEU A 252 8.40 0.47 -6.99
N THR A 253 7.51 0.70 -6.00
CA THR A 253 6.29 1.49 -6.19
C THR A 253 6.55 3.00 -6.29
N TYR A 254 7.65 3.50 -5.69
CA TYR A 254 7.88 4.95 -5.54
C TYR A 254 9.15 5.46 -6.22
N THR A 255 10.02 4.58 -6.73
CA THR A 255 11.30 4.94 -7.37
C THR A 255 11.12 5.88 -8.54
N ASP A 256 10.14 5.67 -9.38
CA ASP A 256 9.83 6.47 -10.55
C ASP A 256 9.60 7.96 -10.19
N ILE A 257 8.78 8.23 -9.17
CA ILE A 257 8.51 9.59 -8.69
C ILE A 257 9.77 10.23 -8.10
N LEU A 258 10.58 9.44 -7.37
CA LEU A 258 11.83 9.94 -6.78
C LEU A 258 12.85 10.30 -7.84
N VAL A 259 13.02 9.47 -8.87
CA VAL A 259 13.95 9.71 -9.97
C VAL A 259 13.49 10.85 -10.86
N LEU A 260 12.18 10.95 -11.12
CA LEU A 260 11.62 12.03 -11.93
C LEU A 260 12.04 13.42 -11.45
N LYS A 261 12.08 13.66 -10.13
CA LYS A 261 12.45 14.98 -9.55
C LYS A 261 13.82 15.47 -9.99
N ALA A 262 14.76 14.57 -10.28
CA ALA A 262 16.10 14.94 -10.70
C ALA A 262 16.17 15.47 -12.15
N PHE A 263 15.11 15.23 -12.96
CA PHE A 263 15.17 15.47 -14.41
C PHE A 263 13.98 16.26 -14.96
N VAL A 264 12.90 16.41 -14.20
CA VAL A 264 11.68 17.09 -14.67
C VAL A 264 11.14 18.07 -13.64
N ASP A 265 10.32 19.01 -14.11
CA ASP A 265 9.67 20.01 -13.26
C ASP A 265 8.60 19.38 -12.37
N PRO A 266 8.28 19.99 -11.21
CA PRO A 266 7.25 19.52 -10.30
C PRO A 266 5.90 19.30 -10.96
N ALA A 267 5.47 20.15 -11.88
CA ALA A 267 4.20 20.00 -12.60
C ALA A 267 4.12 18.67 -13.34
N GLN A 268 5.22 18.23 -13.96
CA GLN A 268 5.30 16.95 -14.66
C GLN A 268 5.20 15.77 -13.67
N ILE A 269 5.76 15.89 -12.47
CA ILE A 269 5.60 14.89 -11.40
C ILE A 269 4.12 14.74 -11.01
N GLY A 270 3.41 15.88 -10.89
CA GLY A 270 1.97 15.89 -10.63
C GLY A 270 1.17 15.17 -11.72
N ILE A 271 1.47 15.45 -12.99
CA ILE A 271 0.84 14.79 -14.15
C ILE A 271 1.10 13.28 -14.14
N TYR A 272 2.34 12.86 -13.91
CA TYR A 272 2.71 11.44 -13.79
C TYR A 272 1.95 10.74 -12.67
N TYR A 273 1.88 11.38 -11.51
CA TYR A 273 1.17 10.86 -10.35
C TYR A 273 -0.34 10.72 -10.62
N ALA A 274 -0.99 11.72 -11.22
CA ALA A 274 -2.39 11.65 -11.60
C ALA A 274 -2.66 10.47 -12.56
N ALA A 275 -1.78 10.25 -13.55
CA ALA A 275 -1.88 9.12 -14.46
C ALA A 275 -1.75 7.78 -13.72
N THR A 276 -0.76 7.62 -12.84
CA THR A 276 -0.58 6.39 -12.05
C THR A 276 -1.76 6.13 -11.11
N LYS A 277 -2.31 7.18 -10.46
CA LYS A 277 -3.48 7.05 -9.56
C LYS A 277 -4.76 6.72 -10.31
N THR A 278 -4.93 7.18 -11.54
CA THR A 278 -6.07 6.79 -12.38
C THR A 278 -6.08 5.28 -12.64
N LEU A 279 -4.93 4.65 -12.77
CA LEU A 279 -4.81 3.21 -12.99
C LEU A 279 -4.92 2.35 -11.72
N VAL A 280 -5.01 2.94 -10.54
CA VAL A 280 -5.16 2.21 -9.26
C VAL A 280 -6.41 1.31 -9.26
N VAL A 281 -7.45 1.64 -10.01
CA VAL A 281 -8.66 0.81 -10.16
C VAL A 281 -8.31 -0.61 -10.63
N ILE A 282 -7.37 -0.76 -11.55
CA ILE A 282 -6.89 -2.08 -12.03
C ILE A 282 -6.21 -2.84 -10.88
N SER A 283 -5.39 -2.15 -10.11
CA SER A 283 -4.72 -2.73 -8.93
C SER A 283 -5.72 -3.16 -7.85
N PHE A 284 -6.84 -2.46 -7.70
CA PHE A 284 -7.92 -2.85 -6.77
C PHE A 284 -8.52 -4.20 -7.12
N ILE A 285 -8.76 -4.49 -8.41
CA ILE A 285 -9.25 -5.79 -8.87
C ILE A 285 -8.28 -6.89 -8.44
N TYR A 286 -6.98 -6.68 -8.67
CA TYR A 286 -5.94 -7.61 -8.24
C TYR A 286 -5.96 -7.85 -6.72
N TYR A 287 -6.00 -6.80 -5.89
CA TYR A 287 -5.99 -6.92 -4.43
C TYR A 287 -7.26 -7.58 -3.88
N ALA A 288 -8.43 -7.26 -4.42
CA ALA A 288 -9.70 -7.82 -4.01
C ALA A 288 -9.73 -9.34 -4.20
N LEU A 289 -9.30 -9.78 -5.36
CA LEU A 289 -9.27 -11.19 -5.70
C LEU A 289 -8.16 -11.94 -4.95
N SER A 290 -6.96 -11.35 -4.82
CA SER A 290 -5.87 -11.92 -4.03
C SER A 290 -6.28 -12.20 -2.59
N ALA A 291 -7.01 -11.28 -1.96
CA ALA A 291 -7.52 -11.45 -0.59
C ALA A 291 -8.56 -12.58 -0.50
N SER A 292 -9.44 -12.71 -1.50
CA SER A 292 -10.51 -13.72 -1.54
C SER A 292 -9.97 -15.14 -1.73
N PHE A 293 -8.88 -15.30 -2.48
CA PHE A 293 -8.30 -16.62 -2.79
C PHE A 293 -7.23 -17.07 -1.79
N ALA A 294 -6.63 -16.15 -1.00
CA ALA A 294 -5.52 -16.45 -0.09
C ALA A 294 -5.81 -17.62 0.86
N HIS A 295 -6.99 -17.64 1.49
CA HIS A 295 -7.38 -18.71 2.42
C HIS A 295 -7.52 -20.07 1.71
N ARG A 296 -8.10 -20.08 0.50
CA ARG A 296 -8.30 -21.30 -0.28
C ARG A 296 -6.99 -21.92 -0.76
N PHE A 297 -5.99 -21.09 -1.06
CA PHE A 297 -4.64 -21.58 -1.41
C PHE A 297 -3.97 -22.30 -0.24
N SER A 298 -4.05 -21.73 0.96
CA SER A 298 -3.51 -22.35 2.16
C SER A 298 -4.16 -23.70 2.44
N GLU A 299 -5.50 -23.74 2.44
CA GLU A 299 -6.26 -24.98 2.66
C GLU A 299 -5.94 -26.06 1.64
N ALA A 300 -5.91 -25.73 0.33
CA ALA A 300 -5.63 -26.68 -0.73
C ALA A 300 -4.18 -27.17 -0.68
N HIS A 301 -3.22 -26.32 -0.31
CA HIS A 301 -1.82 -26.72 -0.17
C HIS A 301 -1.60 -27.70 0.99
N PHE A 302 -2.12 -27.40 2.17
CA PHE A 302 -1.97 -28.29 3.35
C PHE A 302 -2.76 -29.60 3.23
N SER A 303 -3.88 -29.61 2.48
CA SER A 303 -4.64 -30.84 2.22
C SER A 303 -4.02 -31.74 1.15
N LYS A 304 -2.87 -31.36 0.57
CA LYS A 304 -2.15 -32.08 -0.52
C LYS A 304 -3.02 -32.36 -1.76
N ARG A 305 -4.11 -31.61 -1.97
CA ARG A 305 -5.00 -31.77 -3.14
C ARG A 305 -4.51 -30.85 -4.27
N ARG A 306 -3.52 -31.33 -5.00
CA ARG A 306 -2.88 -30.59 -6.09
C ARG A 306 -3.88 -30.13 -7.16
N ASP A 307 -4.79 -31.01 -7.57
CA ASP A 307 -5.79 -30.72 -8.60
C ASP A 307 -6.70 -29.54 -8.23
N ARG A 308 -7.11 -29.47 -6.94
CA ARG A 308 -7.90 -28.35 -6.42
C ARG A 308 -7.09 -27.05 -6.38
N LEU A 309 -5.82 -27.13 -6.00
CA LEU A 309 -4.93 -25.97 -5.98
C LEU A 309 -4.75 -25.40 -7.39
N GLU A 310 -4.51 -26.26 -8.40
CA GLU A 310 -4.39 -25.85 -9.79
C GLU A 310 -5.68 -25.23 -10.34
N ALA A 311 -6.85 -25.79 -10.00
CA ALA A 311 -8.14 -25.22 -10.36
C ALA A 311 -8.34 -23.84 -9.74
N PHE A 312 -8.06 -23.67 -8.45
CA PHE A 312 -8.19 -22.40 -7.76
C PHE A 312 -7.23 -21.32 -8.30
N ILE A 313 -5.99 -21.68 -8.62
CA ILE A 313 -5.02 -20.75 -9.22
C ILE A 313 -5.51 -20.30 -10.59
N ARG A 314 -5.94 -21.22 -11.43
CA ARG A 314 -6.48 -20.89 -12.75
C ARG A 314 -7.68 -19.96 -12.68
N ASP A 315 -8.63 -20.26 -11.80
CA ASP A 315 -9.82 -19.41 -11.61
C ASP A 315 -9.43 -18.05 -11.07
N ALA A 316 -8.55 -17.99 -10.05
CA ALA A 316 -8.04 -16.74 -9.51
C ALA A 316 -7.35 -15.87 -10.56
N THR A 317 -6.52 -16.48 -11.41
CA THR A 317 -5.81 -15.78 -12.49
C THR A 317 -6.77 -15.27 -13.55
N ARG A 318 -7.75 -16.06 -13.99
CA ARG A 318 -8.77 -15.64 -14.97
C ARG A 318 -9.65 -14.53 -14.43
N TRP A 319 -10.13 -14.67 -13.20
CA TRP A 319 -10.95 -13.65 -12.54
C TRP A 319 -10.15 -12.37 -12.26
N THR A 320 -8.83 -12.44 -12.16
CA THR A 320 -7.98 -11.25 -12.06
C THR A 320 -7.75 -10.61 -13.43
N PHE A 321 -7.43 -11.39 -14.45
CA PHE A 321 -7.03 -10.88 -15.76
C PHE A 321 -8.19 -10.22 -16.54
N TRP A 322 -9.30 -10.92 -16.72
CA TRP A 322 -10.39 -10.43 -17.59
C TRP A 322 -11.05 -9.15 -17.07
N PRO A 323 -11.39 -9.02 -15.78
CA PRO A 323 -11.89 -7.74 -15.27
C PRO A 323 -10.85 -6.62 -15.31
N SER A 324 -9.55 -6.94 -15.11
CA SER A 324 -8.47 -5.95 -15.23
C SER A 324 -8.32 -5.47 -16.67
N LEU A 325 -8.43 -6.36 -17.64
CA LEU A 325 -8.42 -6.01 -19.07
C LEU A 325 -9.61 -5.12 -19.42
N ALA A 326 -10.82 -5.48 -18.99
CA ALA A 326 -12.02 -4.68 -19.21
C ALA A 326 -11.88 -3.27 -18.57
N ALA A 327 -11.39 -3.21 -17.32
CA ALA A 327 -11.13 -1.94 -16.65
C ALA A 327 -10.06 -1.11 -17.37
N ALA A 328 -9.02 -1.76 -17.92
CA ALA A 328 -8.00 -1.09 -18.72
C ALA A 328 -8.59 -0.46 -19.97
N PHE A 329 -9.44 -1.17 -20.71
CA PHE A 329 -10.13 -0.60 -21.88
C PHE A 329 -11.00 0.61 -21.50
N VAL A 330 -11.77 0.51 -20.43
CA VAL A 330 -12.60 1.63 -19.94
C VAL A 330 -11.73 2.82 -19.54
N LEU A 331 -10.65 2.58 -18.81
CA LEU A 331 -9.73 3.64 -18.37
C LEU A 331 -8.95 4.25 -19.53
N LEU A 332 -8.61 3.50 -20.56
CA LEU A 332 -8.00 4.07 -21.77
C LEU A 332 -9.01 4.89 -22.58
N ALA A 333 -10.25 4.43 -22.70
CA ALA A 333 -11.31 5.17 -23.40
C ALA A 333 -11.68 6.48 -22.67
N LEU A 334 -11.79 6.45 -21.34
CA LEU A 334 -12.18 7.58 -20.50
C LEU A 334 -10.99 8.33 -19.87
N GLY A 335 -9.76 7.91 -20.15
CA GLY A 335 -8.56 8.39 -19.46
C GLY A 335 -8.32 9.88 -19.64
N LYS A 336 -8.51 10.41 -20.86
CA LYS A 336 -8.36 11.84 -21.10
C LYS A 336 -9.37 12.67 -20.30
N PRO A 337 -10.71 12.45 -20.39
CA PRO A 337 -11.67 13.17 -19.54
C PRO A 337 -11.47 12.95 -18.03
N ILE A 338 -11.00 11.79 -17.61
CA ILE A 338 -10.69 11.56 -16.19
C ILE A 338 -9.50 12.41 -15.74
N LEU A 339 -8.45 12.51 -16.54
CA LEU A 339 -7.29 13.34 -16.22
C LEU A 339 -7.62 14.84 -16.23
N THR A 340 -8.52 15.30 -17.10
CA THR A 340 -8.98 16.71 -17.10
C THR A 340 -9.76 17.08 -15.83
N LEU A 341 -10.26 16.12 -15.04
CA LEU A 341 -10.82 16.42 -13.72
C LEU A 341 -9.79 17.00 -12.75
N PHE A 342 -8.53 16.62 -12.89
CA PHE A 342 -7.41 17.18 -12.10
C PHE A 342 -7.04 18.60 -12.53
N GLY A 343 -7.29 18.94 -13.80
CA GLY A 343 -6.97 20.20 -14.47
C GLY A 343 -6.65 19.91 -15.93
N GLU A 344 -6.80 20.89 -16.82
CA GLU A 344 -6.57 20.71 -18.27
C GLU A 344 -5.14 20.25 -18.58
N GLU A 345 -4.16 20.76 -17.84
CA GLU A 345 -2.74 20.40 -17.99
C GLU A 345 -2.45 18.91 -17.72
N PHE A 346 -3.25 18.25 -16.87
CA PHE A 346 -3.08 16.84 -16.54
C PHE A 346 -3.47 15.91 -17.70
N ALA A 347 -4.20 16.41 -18.69
CA ALA A 347 -4.50 15.66 -19.91
C ALA A 347 -3.22 15.23 -20.67
N ALA A 348 -2.09 15.93 -20.48
CA ALA A 348 -0.79 15.55 -21.02
C ALA A 348 -0.30 14.18 -20.50
N GLY A 349 -0.83 13.70 -19.38
CA GLY A 349 -0.56 12.36 -18.87
C GLY A 349 -1.28 11.22 -19.59
N TYR A 350 -2.21 11.52 -20.51
CA TYR A 350 -3.00 10.48 -21.19
C TYR A 350 -2.16 9.42 -21.93
N PRO A 351 -1.10 9.76 -22.69
CA PRO A 351 -0.23 8.76 -23.32
C PRO A 351 0.44 7.79 -22.34
N LEU A 352 0.68 8.23 -21.10
CA LEU A 352 1.33 7.41 -20.08
C LEU A 352 0.45 6.21 -19.67
N LEU A 353 -0.88 6.36 -19.75
CA LEU A 353 -1.82 5.30 -19.40
C LEU A 353 -1.62 4.07 -20.29
N PHE A 354 -1.37 4.26 -21.59
CA PHE A 354 -1.13 3.15 -22.52
C PHE A 354 0.10 2.34 -22.15
N VAL A 355 1.17 3.00 -21.76
CA VAL A 355 2.43 2.34 -21.36
C VAL A 355 2.27 1.62 -20.03
N LEU A 356 1.72 2.29 -19.02
CA LEU A 356 1.56 1.74 -17.67
C LEU A 356 0.57 0.55 -17.63
N VAL A 357 -0.49 0.57 -18.45
CA VAL A 357 -1.46 -0.52 -18.55
C VAL A 357 -0.78 -1.83 -18.96
N ILE A 358 0.25 -1.80 -19.81
CA ILE A 358 0.99 -3.01 -20.22
C ILE A 358 1.57 -3.72 -18.99
N GLY A 359 2.24 -2.99 -18.11
CA GLY A 359 2.82 -3.54 -16.87
C GLY A 359 1.76 -4.08 -15.92
N LEU A 360 0.66 -3.35 -15.73
CA LEU A 360 -0.45 -3.78 -14.87
C LEU A 360 -1.16 -5.02 -15.40
N LEU A 361 -1.36 -5.14 -16.71
CA LEU A 361 -1.94 -6.34 -17.34
C LEU A 361 -0.98 -7.53 -17.30
N ALA A 362 0.34 -7.30 -17.43
CA ALA A 362 1.33 -8.35 -17.22
C ALA A 362 1.23 -8.91 -15.79
N ARG A 363 1.09 -8.05 -14.78
CA ARG A 363 0.88 -8.48 -13.40
C ARG A 363 -0.47 -9.20 -13.21
N ALA A 364 -1.54 -8.71 -13.80
CA ALA A 364 -2.86 -9.35 -13.75
C ALA A 364 -2.86 -10.73 -14.43
N SER A 365 -2.02 -10.95 -15.45
CA SER A 365 -1.95 -12.20 -16.23
C SER A 365 -1.44 -13.40 -15.46
N ILE A 366 -0.73 -13.19 -14.37
CA ILE A 366 -0.22 -14.24 -13.46
C ILE A 366 -1.08 -14.39 -12.20
N GLY A 367 -2.11 -13.53 -12.03
CA GLY A 367 -2.97 -13.54 -10.86
C GLY A 367 -2.19 -13.39 -9.54
N PRO A 368 -2.69 -13.95 -8.42
CA PRO A 368 -2.09 -13.79 -7.09
C PRO A 368 -0.88 -14.70 -6.84
N GLY A 369 0.03 -14.87 -7.82
CA GLY A 369 1.22 -15.74 -7.73
C GLY A 369 2.15 -15.40 -6.57
N GLU A 370 2.30 -14.11 -6.24
CA GLU A 370 3.02 -13.64 -5.06
C GLU A 370 2.45 -14.24 -3.76
N ARG A 371 1.11 -14.15 -3.59
CA ARG A 371 0.45 -14.66 -2.38
C ARG A 371 0.62 -16.16 -2.23
N LEU A 372 0.59 -16.88 -3.35
CA LEU A 372 0.85 -18.31 -3.36
C LEU A 372 2.26 -18.62 -2.84
N LEU A 373 3.31 -17.97 -3.36
CA LEU A 373 4.68 -18.19 -2.92
C LEU A 373 4.88 -17.85 -1.43
N ILE A 374 4.29 -16.75 -0.96
CA ILE A 374 4.34 -16.36 0.47
C ILE A 374 3.66 -17.42 1.35
N MET A 375 2.50 -17.95 0.95
CA MET A 375 1.75 -18.97 1.69
C MET A 375 2.49 -20.31 1.78
N VAL A 376 3.29 -20.65 0.78
CA VAL A 376 4.13 -21.86 0.73
C VAL A 376 5.46 -21.68 1.51
N GLY A 377 5.73 -20.47 2.02
CA GLY A 377 6.94 -20.19 2.80
C GLY A 377 8.13 -19.68 2.00
N GLU A 378 7.97 -19.44 0.69
CA GLU A 378 9.03 -18.93 -0.21
C GLU A 378 9.18 -17.40 -0.17
N GLN A 379 9.11 -16.80 1.04
CA GLN A 379 9.22 -15.34 1.24
C GLN A 379 10.53 -14.77 0.74
N ARG A 380 11.67 -15.50 0.92
CA ARG A 380 12.98 -15.07 0.43
C ARG A 380 13.02 -14.93 -1.09
N LEU A 381 12.35 -15.85 -1.77
CA LEU A 381 12.24 -15.81 -3.23
C LEU A 381 11.42 -14.59 -3.69
N CYS A 382 10.31 -14.29 -3.02
CA CYS A 382 9.54 -13.08 -3.28
C CYS A 382 10.37 -11.82 -3.07
N ALA A 383 11.17 -11.74 -2.00
CA ALA A 383 12.06 -10.61 -1.76
C ALA A 383 13.09 -10.42 -2.89
N LEU A 384 13.68 -11.52 -3.39
CA LEU A 384 14.63 -11.47 -4.51
C LEU A 384 13.95 -11.01 -5.82
N ILE A 385 12.72 -11.46 -6.09
CA ILE A 385 11.94 -11.03 -7.26
C ILE A 385 11.67 -9.53 -7.19
N TYR A 386 11.19 -9.02 -6.04
CA TYR A 386 10.95 -7.59 -5.87
C TYR A 386 12.24 -6.77 -5.91
N ALA A 387 13.34 -7.27 -5.34
CA ALA A 387 14.64 -6.63 -5.46
C ALA A 387 15.09 -6.54 -6.92
N SER A 388 14.93 -7.60 -7.70
CA SER A 388 15.27 -7.62 -9.13
C SER A 388 14.40 -6.62 -9.92
N ALA A 389 13.10 -6.59 -9.66
CA ALA A 389 12.18 -5.66 -10.30
C ALA A 389 12.51 -4.20 -9.92
N PHE A 390 12.80 -3.93 -8.63
CA PHE A 390 13.24 -2.61 -8.17
C PHE A 390 14.54 -2.16 -8.86
N VAL A 391 15.56 -3.02 -8.89
CA VAL A 391 16.84 -2.70 -9.56
C VAL A 391 16.63 -2.43 -11.05
N THR A 392 15.80 -3.25 -11.71
CA THR A 392 15.42 -3.03 -13.11
C THR A 392 14.73 -1.67 -13.28
N ASN A 393 13.73 -1.34 -12.43
CA ASN A 393 13.04 -0.06 -12.47
C ASN A 393 14.01 1.11 -12.28
N LEU A 394 14.87 1.05 -11.25
CA LEU A 394 15.82 2.10 -10.93
C LEU A 394 16.81 2.34 -12.09
N LEU A 395 17.43 1.28 -12.62
CA LEU A 395 18.38 1.39 -13.71
C LEU A 395 17.72 1.93 -14.99
N LEU A 396 16.55 1.44 -15.33
CA LEU A 396 15.80 1.94 -16.48
C LEU A 396 15.34 3.39 -16.27
N CYS A 397 14.88 3.78 -15.09
CA CYS A 397 14.54 5.17 -14.80
C CYS A 397 15.75 6.10 -14.99
N LEU A 398 16.92 5.74 -14.46
CA LEU A 398 18.14 6.54 -14.59
C LEU A 398 18.59 6.72 -16.06
N VAL A 399 18.28 5.77 -16.94
CA VAL A 399 18.65 5.83 -18.37
C VAL A 399 17.54 6.46 -19.21
N MET A 400 16.28 6.14 -18.95
CA MET A 400 15.17 6.53 -19.81
C MET A 400 14.56 7.88 -19.43
N VAL A 401 14.52 8.23 -18.14
CA VAL A 401 13.93 9.52 -17.72
C VAL A 401 14.69 10.72 -18.29
N PRO A 402 16.03 10.77 -18.28
CA PRO A 402 16.75 11.88 -18.89
C PRO A 402 16.48 12.07 -20.39
N ARG A 403 16.12 10.98 -21.09
CA ARG A 403 15.92 11.01 -22.56
C ARG A 403 14.44 11.18 -22.95
N PHE A 404 13.53 10.60 -22.20
CA PHE A 404 12.11 10.48 -22.57
C PHE A 404 11.16 11.06 -21.52
N GLY A 405 11.69 11.70 -20.45
CA GLY A 405 10.87 12.32 -19.40
C GLY A 405 9.86 11.35 -18.78
N LEU A 406 8.60 11.77 -18.72
CA LEU A 406 7.50 11.00 -18.12
C LEU A 406 7.26 9.66 -18.82
N VAL A 407 7.43 9.60 -20.14
CA VAL A 407 7.26 8.35 -20.90
C VAL A 407 8.37 7.37 -20.53
N GLY A 408 9.59 7.87 -20.28
CA GLY A 408 10.71 7.07 -19.80
C GLY A 408 10.42 6.44 -18.43
N ALA A 409 9.85 7.19 -17.49
CA ALA A 409 9.42 6.68 -16.18
C ALA A 409 8.33 5.61 -16.34
N ALA A 410 7.29 5.89 -17.14
CA ALA A 410 6.21 4.95 -17.39
C ALA A 410 6.71 3.63 -18.03
N ALA A 411 7.62 3.72 -19.00
CA ALA A 411 8.22 2.55 -19.64
C ALA A 411 9.08 1.74 -18.68
N SER A 412 9.84 2.40 -17.81
CA SER A 412 10.66 1.76 -16.78
C SER A 412 9.80 0.99 -15.79
N THR A 413 8.73 1.61 -15.29
CA THR A 413 7.78 0.98 -14.36
C THR A 413 7.04 -0.18 -15.04
N ALA A 414 6.56 -0.01 -16.27
CA ALA A 414 5.89 -1.08 -17.02
C ALA A 414 6.83 -2.27 -17.24
N THR A 415 8.09 -2.02 -17.63
CA THR A 415 9.09 -3.07 -17.84
C THR A 415 9.42 -3.79 -16.53
N ALA A 416 9.58 -3.08 -15.43
CA ALA A 416 9.82 -3.66 -14.12
C ALA A 416 8.67 -4.58 -13.67
N LEU A 417 7.42 -4.19 -13.91
CA LEU A 417 6.24 -5.03 -13.64
C LEU A 417 6.19 -6.27 -14.55
N VAL A 418 6.62 -6.16 -15.80
CA VAL A 418 6.75 -7.32 -16.70
C VAL A 418 7.83 -8.27 -16.22
N VAL A 419 8.99 -7.77 -15.79
CA VAL A 419 10.07 -8.57 -15.19
C VAL A 419 9.61 -9.25 -13.91
N GLU A 420 8.96 -8.51 -13.00
CA GLU A 420 8.35 -9.08 -11.78
C GLU A 420 7.42 -10.25 -12.13
N SER A 421 6.49 -10.01 -13.05
CA SER A 421 5.49 -10.99 -13.47
C SER A 421 6.12 -12.24 -14.08
N THR A 422 7.12 -12.03 -14.95
CA THR A 422 7.85 -13.13 -15.59
C THR A 422 8.61 -13.95 -14.57
N LEU A 423 9.30 -13.31 -13.62
CA LEU A 423 10.04 -14.00 -12.56
C LEU A 423 9.08 -14.77 -11.63
N LEU A 424 7.96 -14.16 -11.24
CA LEU A 424 6.92 -14.83 -10.44
C LEU A 424 6.38 -16.06 -11.18
N PHE A 425 6.06 -15.97 -12.47
CA PHE A 425 5.62 -17.08 -13.29
C PHE A 425 6.66 -18.21 -13.35
N VAL A 426 7.91 -17.89 -13.73
CA VAL A 426 8.99 -18.88 -13.89
C VAL A 426 9.29 -19.56 -12.56
N MET A 427 9.37 -18.79 -11.47
CA MET A 427 9.71 -19.36 -10.16
C MET A 427 8.58 -20.20 -9.58
N THR A 428 7.32 -19.79 -9.74
CA THR A 428 6.16 -20.61 -9.34
C THR A 428 6.12 -21.92 -10.13
N LYS A 429 6.39 -21.86 -11.44
CA LYS A 429 6.46 -23.06 -12.26
C LYS A 429 7.61 -23.98 -11.83
N ARG A 430 8.82 -23.44 -11.58
CA ARG A 430 9.99 -24.26 -11.19
C ARG A 430 9.88 -24.83 -9.78
N ARG A 431 9.37 -24.08 -8.81
CA ARG A 431 9.31 -24.51 -7.41
C ARG A 431 8.10 -25.35 -7.07
N LEU A 432 6.94 -25.01 -7.64
CA LEU A 432 5.67 -25.64 -7.30
C LEU A 432 5.13 -26.55 -8.43
N GLY A 433 5.71 -26.48 -9.63
CA GLY A 433 5.21 -27.17 -10.81
C GLY A 433 3.85 -26.64 -11.29
N LEU A 434 3.45 -25.43 -10.87
CA LEU A 434 2.13 -24.87 -11.11
C LEU A 434 2.17 -23.84 -12.24
N HIS A 435 1.21 -23.90 -13.15
CA HIS A 435 1.05 -22.91 -14.22
C HIS A 435 0.14 -21.76 -13.76
N VAL A 436 0.73 -20.63 -13.41
CA VAL A 436 0.04 -19.40 -12.97
C VAL A 436 -0.11 -18.43 -14.15
N PHE A 437 -0.84 -18.82 -15.19
CA PHE A 437 -1.09 -17.94 -16.33
C PHE A 437 -2.56 -18.04 -16.77
N PHE A 438 -3.17 -16.92 -17.20
CA PHE A 438 -4.60 -16.86 -17.52
C PHE A 438 -5.01 -17.82 -18.66
N TRP A 439 -4.08 -18.23 -19.52
CA TRP A 439 -4.30 -19.15 -20.65
C TRP A 439 -3.94 -20.62 -20.30
N GLY A 440 -3.76 -20.95 -19.03
CA GLY A 440 -3.43 -22.33 -18.63
C GLY A 440 -4.45 -23.34 -19.18
N ARG A 441 -4.01 -24.30 -20.02
CA ARG A 441 -4.84 -25.41 -20.52
C ARG A 441 -5.34 -26.25 -19.33
N ARG A 442 -6.56 -26.81 -19.46
CA ARG A 442 -6.97 -27.94 -18.63
C ARG A 442 -5.92 -29.03 -18.82
N ALA A 443 -5.31 -29.52 -17.73
CA ALA A 443 -4.69 -30.82 -17.81
C ALA A 443 -5.82 -31.77 -18.26
N GLU A 444 -5.67 -32.34 -19.43
CA GLU A 444 -6.53 -33.42 -19.87
C GLU A 444 -6.35 -34.54 -18.84
N ALA A 445 -7.46 -34.94 -18.21
CA ALA A 445 -7.55 -36.01 -17.25
C ALA A 445 -7.38 -37.35 -17.94
#